data_bf542ede3037ededf81ed0ade739316b
#
_entry.id   bf542ede3037ededf81ed0ade739316b
#
_cell.length_a   1.000
_cell.length_b   1.000
_cell.length_c   1.000
_cell.angle_alpha   90.00
_cell.angle_beta   90.00
_cell.angle_gamma   90.00
#
_symmetry.space_group_name_H-M   'P 1'
#
loop_
_entity.id
_entity.type
_entity.pdbx_description
1 polymer ?
#
loop_
_entity_poly.entity_id
_entity_poly.type
_entity_poly.pdbx_seq_one_letter_code
_entity_poly.pdbx_strand_id
1 'polypeptide(L)'
;MALRAGDLARRVGGTIGIAAEGVKMAAAVLAAGALALALGWHGAGLVAILCGLAIAAFFRDPERSPVSASERLVLSGADGTVSDVAEMPLPDGVAGEHYHRVSVFMSPLNVHVNRAPVGGEIMSVRHTPGSFHAAFRDHASEHNERNLIVLSDASGRQHAMVQIAGYLARRIVCRLHPHDTVRCGERIGLIMFGSRVDHFIPPDYRVVVKIGERVRAGESIIGELLQ
;
A
#
# COMPACT_ATOMS: atom_id res chain seq x y z
N MET A 1 -14.85 -0.56 -18.48
CA MET A 1 -16.02 -0.62 -17.58
C MET A 1 -15.48 -0.29 -16.18
N ALA A 2 -15.81 0.89 -15.67
CA ALA A 2 -15.35 1.35 -14.37
C ALA A 2 -15.89 0.48 -13.23
N LEU A 3 -15.06 0.16 -12.24
CA LEU A 3 -15.47 -0.61 -11.06
C LEU A 3 -16.20 0.29 -10.07
N ARG A 4 -17.25 -0.22 -9.46
CA ARG A 4 -17.92 0.47 -8.35
C ARG A 4 -17.19 0.21 -7.05
N ALA A 5 -17.29 1.17 -6.11
CA ALA A 5 -16.75 1.02 -4.76
C ALA A 5 -17.22 -0.30 -4.12
N GLY A 6 -16.29 -1.08 -3.59
CA GLY A 6 -16.55 -2.40 -2.99
C GLY A 6 -16.29 -3.59 -3.91
N ASP A 7 -16.33 -3.43 -5.24
CA ASP A 7 -15.99 -4.53 -6.17
C ASP A 7 -14.48 -4.80 -6.18
N LEU A 8 -13.69 -3.75 -5.92
CA LEU A 8 -12.24 -3.84 -5.84
C LEU A 8 -11.79 -4.62 -4.60
N ALA A 9 -12.47 -4.47 -3.47
CA ALA A 9 -12.18 -5.20 -2.25
C ALA A 9 -12.23 -6.72 -2.46
N ARG A 10 -13.17 -7.20 -3.30
CA ARG A 10 -13.27 -8.62 -3.67
C ARG A 10 -12.15 -9.09 -4.58
N ARG A 11 -11.51 -8.19 -5.34
CA ARG A 11 -10.40 -8.55 -6.24
C ARG A 11 -9.03 -8.52 -5.57
N VAL A 12 -8.84 -7.64 -4.57
CA VAL A 12 -7.58 -7.47 -3.84
C VAL A 12 -7.57 -8.30 -2.56
N GLY A 13 -8.73 -8.43 -1.89
CA GLY A 13 -8.86 -9.17 -0.64
C GLY A 13 -8.74 -10.69 -0.84
N GLY A 14 -8.00 -11.34 0.04
CA GLY A 14 -7.96 -12.80 0.14
C GLY A 14 -9.17 -13.33 0.92
N THR A 15 -9.61 -14.53 0.59
CA THR A 15 -10.79 -15.16 1.20
C THR A 15 -10.55 -15.57 2.67
N ILE A 16 -9.30 -15.63 3.12
CA ILE A 16 -8.87 -16.17 4.42
C ILE A 16 -7.90 -15.24 5.18
N GLY A 17 -8.01 -13.91 4.96
CA GLY A 17 -7.10 -12.95 5.60
C GLY A 17 -5.67 -12.96 5.07
N ILE A 18 -5.47 -13.52 3.87
CA ILE A 18 -4.21 -13.53 3.12
C ILE A 18 -4.50 -12.97 1.72
N ALA A 19 -3.68 -12.04 1.25
CA ALA A 19 -3.79 -11.50 -0.11
C ALA A 19 -3.68 -12.60 -1.16
N ALA A 20 -4.47 -12.51 -2.23
CA ALA A 20 -4.59 -13.55 -3.26
C ALA A 20 -3.24 -13.96 -3.87
N GLU A 21 -2.32 -13.01 -3.98
CA GLU A 21 -0.95 -13.23 -4.48
C GLU A 21 -0.15 -14.19 -3.60
N GLY A 22 -0.36 -14.14 -2.28
CA GLY A 22 0.35 -14.98 -1.31
C GLY A 22 -0.22 -16.39 -1.16
N VAL A 23 -1.52 -16.57 -1.40
CA VAL A 23 -2.21 -17.85 -1.14
C VAL A 23 -1.57 -19.01 -1.92
N LYS A 24 -1.37 -18.83 -3.23
CA LYS A 24 -0.79 -19.87 -4.09
C LYS A 24 0.65 -20.21 -3.72
N MET A 25 1.45 -19.18 -3.40
CA MET A 25 2.85 -19.36 -3.01
C MET A 25 2.96 -20.09 -1.68
N ALA A 26 2.22 -19.63 -0.67
CA ALA A 26 2.21 -20.27 0.66
C ALA A 26 1.73 -21.71 0.56
N ALA A 27 0.61 -21.98 -0.15
CA ALA A 27 0.06 -23.32 -0.33
C ALA A 27 1.04 -24.27 -1.02
N ALA A 28 1.73 -23.83 -2.08
CA ALA A 28 2.70 -24.64 -2.79
C ALA A 28 3.89 -25.04 -1.89
N VAL A 29 4.45 -24.07 -1.13
CA VAL A 29 5.58 -24.31 -0.24
C VAL A 29 5.15 -25.20 0.95
N LEU A 30 3.98 -24.99 1.53
CA LEU A 30 3.44 -25.84 2.61
C LEU A 30 3.18 -27.26 2.12
N ALA A 31 2.62 -27.44 0.92
CA ALA A 31 2.41 -28.77 0.35
C ALA A 31 3.74 -29.50 0.08
N ALA A 32 4.75 -28.81 -0.45
CA ALA A 32 6.09 -29.36 -0.63
C ALA A 32 6.73 -29.77 0.71
N GLY A 33 6.57 -28.95 1.75
CA GLY A 33 7.02 -29.25 3.09
C GLY A 33 6.34 -30.50 3.68
N ALA A 34 5.02 -30.60 3.55
CA ALA A 34 4.26 -31.77 4.00
C ALA A 34 4.70 -33.04 3.28
N LEU A 35 4.92 -32.97 1.96
CA LEU A 35 5.42 -34.08 1.16
C LEU A 35 6.82 -34.52 1.61
N ALA A 36 7.74 -33.57 1.85
CA ALA A 36 9.08 -33.85 2.34
C ALA A 36 9.05 -34.57 3.70
N LEU A 37 8.17 -34.14 4.62
CA LEU A 37 7.96 -34.80 5.90
C LEU A 37 7.46 -36.27 5.71
N ALA A 38 6.49 -36.47 4.81
CA ALA A 38 5.95 -37.80 4.50
C ALA A 38 6.98 -38.74 3.89
N LEU A 39 7.97 -38.20 3.18
CA LEU A 39 9.11 -38.93 2.60
C LEU A 39 10.27 -39.16 3.60
N GLY A 40 10.11 -38.74 4.85
CA GLY A 40 11.15 -38.89 5.89
C GLY A 40 12.21 -37.78 5.87
N TRP A 41 12.08 -36.75 5.06
CA TRP A 41 13.03 -35.60 4.98
C TRP A 41 12.67 -34.56 6.04
N HIS A 42 12.73 -34.94 7.33
CA HIS A 42 12.20 -34.12 8.42
C HIS A 42 12.79 -32.71 8.49
N GLY A 43 14.11 -32.53 8.32
CA GLY A 43 14.77 -31.23 8.36
C GLY A 43 14.31 -30.33 7.22
N ALA A 44 14.33 -30.82 5.98
CA ALA A 44 13.89 -30.08 4.81
C ALA A 44 12.39 -29.75 4.87
N GLY A 45 11.58 -30.70 5.30
CA GLY A 45 10.14 -30.52 5.45
C GLY A 45 9.81 -29.45 6.48
N LEU A 46 10.47 -29.45 7.64
CA LEU A 46 10.27 -28.42 8.67
C LEU A 46 10.64 -27.03 8.16
N VAL A 47 11.80 -26.88 7.48
CA VAL A 47 12.23 -25.61 6.89
C VAL A 47 11.21 -25.12 5.86
N ALA A 48 10.71 -25.99 4.98
CA ALA A 48 9.70 -25.62 4.00
C ALA A 48 8.39 -25.18 4.66
N ILE A 49 7.93 -25.86 5.71
CA ILE A 49 6.73 -25.42 6.47
C ILE A 49 6.93 -24.04 7.08
N LEU A 50 8.08 -23.79 7.74
CA LEU A 50 8.38 -22.48 8.31
C LEU A 50 8.44 -21.38 7.24
N CYS A 51 9.03 -21.65 6.08
CA CYS A 51 9.02 -20.73 4.93
C CYS A 51 7.58 -20.47 4.42
N GLY A 52 6.76 -21.49 4.28
CA GLY A 52 5.37 -21.34 3.88
C GLY A 52 4.54 -20.49 4.84
N LEU A 53 4.73 -20.69 6.15
CA LEU A 53 4.11 -19.86 7.19
C LEU A 53 4.61 -18.42 7.15
N ALA A 54 5.91 -18.19 6.92
CA ALA A 54 6.48 -16.85 6.76
C ALA A 54 5.90 -16.13 5.54
N ILE A 55 5.72 -16.82 4.40
CA ILE A 55 5.05 -16.29 3.21
C ILE A 55 3.60 -15.93 3.55
N ALA A 56 2.85 -16.80 4.21
CA ALA A 56 1.47 -16.52 4.61
C ALA A 56 1.38 -15.31 5.54
N ALA A 57 2.30 -15.19 6.50
CA ALA A 57 2.38 -14.06 7.42
C ALA A 57 2.73 -12.74 6.71
N PHE A 58 3.61 -12.79 5.70
CA PHE A 58 3.95 -11.63 4.89
C PHE A 58 2.74 -11.10 4.10
N PHE A 59 1.99 -11.99 3.48
CA PHE A 59 0.81 -11.65 2.67
C PHE A 59 -0.49 -11.53 3.49
N ARG A 60 -0.40 -11.43 4.83
CA ARG A 60 -1.59 -11.24 5.65
C ARG A 60 -2.34 -9.97 5.26
N ASP A 61 -3.65 -10.07 5.24
CA ASP A 61 -4.57 -9.00 4.87
C ASP A 61 -5.72 -8.92 5.89
N PRO A 62 -5.47 -8.31 7.05
CA PRO A 62 -6.48 -8.22 8.09
C PRO A 62 -7.66 -7.33 7.66
N GLU A 63 -8.87 -7.70 8.07
CA GLU A 63 -10.01 -6.80 7.95
C GLU A 63 -9.80 -5.57 8.83
N ARG A 64 -10.19 -4.41 8.30
CA ARG A 64 -10.05 -3.11 8.97
C ARG A 64 -11.27 -2.25 8.71
N SER A 65 -11.68 -1.56 9.74
CA SER A 65 -12.74 -0.56 9.65
C SER A 65 -12.10 0.82 9.79
N PRO A 66 -12.31 1.74 8.84
CA PRO A 66 -11.87 3.12 8.98
C PRO A 66 -12.40 3.72 10.28
N VAL A 67 -11.53 4.44 10.99
CA VAL A 67 -11.91 5.12 12.28
C VAL A 67 -13.05 6.12 12.04
N SER A 68 -13.07 6.71 10.85
CA SER A 68 -14.17 7.57 10.39
C SER A 68 -14.19 7.57 8.86
N ALA A 69 -15.37 7.59 8.27
CA ALA A 69 -15.57 7.80 6.83
C ALA A 69 -15.75 9.30 6.50
N SER A 70 -15.29 10.20 7.38
CA SER A 70 -15.40 11.65 7.16
C SER A 70 -14.49 12.09 6.02
N GLU A 71 -15.04 12.84 5.07
CA GLU A 71 -14.28 13.50 3.98
C GLU A 71 -13.27 14.55 4.48
N ARG A 72 -13.32 14.87 5.78
CA ARG A 72 -12.37 15.79 6.44
C ARG A 72 -11.06 15.11 6.85
N LEU A 73 -10.94 13.79 6.71
CA LEU A 73 -9.82 13.02 7.19
C LEU A 73 -9.11 12.29 6.05
N VAL A 74 -7.79 12.33 6.07
CA VAL A 74 -6.93 11.51 5.21
C VAL A 74 -6.32 10.40 6.06
N LEU A 75 -6.55 9.16 5.66
CA LEU A 75 -6.00 7.98 6.33
C LEU A 75 -4.66 7.56 5.72
N SER A 76 -3.82 6.90 6.49
CA SER A 76 -2.65 6.24 5.93
C SER A 76 -3.08 5.14 4.95
N GLY A 77 -2.49 5.12 3.77
CA GLY A 77 -2.67 4.06 2.77
C GLY A 77 -1.72 2.88 2.97
N ALA A 78 -0.82 2.95 3.97
CA ALA A 78 0.20 1.95 4.23
C ALA A 78 0.40 1.70 5.72
N ASP A 79 0.82 0.47 6.08
CA ASP A 79 1.36 0.14 7.40
C ASP A 79 2.84 0.46 7.43
N GLY A 80 3.28 1.14 8.47
CA GLY A 80 4.71 1.38 8.60
C GLY A 80 5.06 2.44 9.61
N THR A 81 6.22 3.05 9.38
CA THR A 81 6.72 4.18 10.17
C THR A 81 6.83 5.39 9.26
N VAL A 82 6.33 6.52 9.69
CA VAL A 82 6.50 7.80 8.99
C VAL A 82 7.99 8.11 8.91
N SER A 83 8.54 8.07 7.73
CA SER A 83 9.98 8.29 7.49
C SER A 83 10.31 9.73 7.12
N ASP A 84 9.34 10.45 6.55
CA ASP A 84 9.52 11.84 6.15
C ASP A 84 8.19 12.58 6.07
N VAL A 85 8.23 13.90 6.33
CA VAL A 85 7.12 14.86 6.15
C VAL A 85 7.71 16.10 5.50
N ALA A 86 7.25 16.47 4.30
CA ALA A 86 7.77 17.59 3.53
C ALA A 86 6.66 18.26 2.71
N GLU A 87 6.91 19.48 2.27
CA GLU A 87 6.08 20.17 1.27
C GLU A 87 6.77 20.09 -0.09
N MET A 88 6.05 19.63 -1.12
CA MET A 88 6.58 19.54 -2.46
C MET A 88 5.47 19.45 -3.52
N PRO A 89 5.76 19.78 -4.78
CA PRO A 89 4.81 19.57 -5.86
C PRO A 89 4.51 18.08 -6.07
N LEU A 90 3.36 17.80 -6.65
CA LEU A 90 3.03 16.43 -7.09
C LEU A 90 4.04 15.95 -8.15
N PRO A 91 4.46 14.68 -8.10
CA PRO A 91 5.29 14.09 -9.13
C PRO A 91 4.60 14.12 -10.50
N ASP A 92 5.40 14.27 -11.56
CA ASP A 92 4.98 14.12 -12.96
C ASP A 92 3.96 15.16 -13.48
N GLY A 93 4.04 16.41 -12.96
CA GLY A 93 3.45 17.57 -13.62
C GLY A 93 1.95 17.76 -13.43
N VAL A 94 1.37 17.23 -12.36
CA VAL A 94 0.08 17.74 -11.89
C VAL A 94 0.32 19.13 -11.31
N ALA A 95 -0.19 20.16 -12.00
CA ALA A 95 0.28 21.53 -11.89
C ALA A 95 0.04 22.19 -10.53
N GLY A 96 1.02 22.94 -10.06
CA GLY A 96 0.88 24.29 -9.50
C GLY A 96 0.80 24.43 -8.01
N GLU A 97 0.47 23.44 -7.21
CA GLU A 97 0.33 23.59 -5.76
C GLU A 97 1.34 22.73 -4.99
N HIS A 98 1.84 23.25 -3.87
CA HIS A 98 2.64 22.48 -2.93
C HIS A 98 1.72 21.60 -2.10
N TYR A 99 1.95 20.31 -2.15
CA TYR A 99 1.26 19.29 -1.36
C TYR A 99 2.08 18.93 -0.11
N HIS A 100 1.41 18.58 0.96
CA HIS A 100 2.08 17.93 2.09
C HIS A 100 2.36 16.47 1.72
N ARG A 101 3.64 16.12 1.62
CA ARG A 101 4.04 14.72 1.43
C ARG A 101 4.26 14.07 2.79
N VAL A 102 3.60 12.95 3.02
CA VAL A 102 3.84 12.04 4.16
C VAL A 102 4.35 10.72 3.61
N SER A 103 5.61 10.39 3.88
CA SER A 103 6.26 9.15 3.45
C SER A 103 6.17 8.09 4.55
N VAL A 104 5.65 6.91 4.23
CA VAL A 104 5.53 5.77 5.15
C VAL A 104 6.42 4.63 4.67
N PHE A 105 7.45 4.30 5.44
CA PHE A 105 8.32 3.16 5.19
C PHE A 105 7.69 1.88 5.74
N MET A 106 7.60 0.86 4.89
CA MET A 106 7.04 -0.45 5.19
C MET A 106 8.16 -1.48 5.35
N SER A 107 8.43 -1.90 6.59
CA SER A 107 9.37 -2.99 6.84
C SER A 107 8.77 -4.34 6.40
N PRO A 108 9.58 -5.39 6.13
CA PRO A 108 9.06 -6.71 5.76
C PRO A 108 8.06 -7.32 6.75
N LEU A 109 8.04 -6.84 8.00
CA LEU A 109 7.12 -7.32 9.05
C LEU A 109 5.78 -6.58 9.06
N ASN A 110 5.62 -5.51 8.29
CA ASN A 110 4.35 -4.79 8.19
C ASN A 110 3.34 -5.51 7.28
N VAL A 111 2.08 -5.08 7.32
CA VAL A 111 1.09 -5.47 6.31
C VAL A 111 1.40 -4.73 5.01
N HIS A 112 1.48 -5.43 3.90
CA HIS A 112 1.88 -4.86 2.61
C HIS A 112 0.71 -4.53 1.69
N VAL A 113 -0.52 -4.78 2.13
CA VAL A 113 -1.73 -4.35 1.42
C VAL A 113 -1.93 -2.86 1.61
N ASN A 114 -2.01 -2.14 0.49
CA ASN A 114 -2.26 -0.70 0.48
C ASN A 114 -3.75 -0.41 0.38
N ARG A 115 -4.17 0.71 0.98
CA ARG A 115 -5.56 1.13 1.06
C ARG A 115 -5.74 2.57 0.59
N ALA A 116 -6.93 2.89 0.09
CA ALA A 116 -7.27 4.25 -0.34
C ALA A 116 -7.22 5.21 0.86
N PRO A 117 -6.46 6.32 0.78
CA PRO A 117 -6.35 7.28 1.87
C PRO A 117 -7.62 8.11 2.10
N VAL A 118 -8.40 8.31 1.04
CA VAL A 118 -9.71 8.96 1.04
C VAL A 118 -10.64 8.19 0.13
N GLY A 119 -11.95 8.44 0.21
CA GLY A 119 -12.92 7.96 -0.77
C GLY A 119 -12.98 8.90 -1.97
N GLY A 120 -13.25 8.35 -3.17
CA GLY A 120 -13.37 9.18 -4.37
C GLY A 120 -13.22 8.43 -5.68
N GLU A 121 -13.05 9.19 -6.75
CA GLU A 121 -12.82 8.68 -8.11
C GLU A 121 -11.33 8.67 -8.44
N ILE A 122 -10.87 7.60 -9.06
CA ILE A 122 -9.49 7.48 -9.54
C ILE A 122 -9.36 8.27 -10.85
N MET A 123 -8.59 9.34 -10.80
CA MET A 123 -8.35 10.23 -11.95
C MET A 123 -7.28 9.64 -12.88
N SER A 124 -6.21 9.11 -12.31
CA SER A 124 -5.14 8.49 -13.09
C SER A 124 -4.38 7.43 -12.29
N VAL A 125 -3.84 6.45 -13.01
CA VAL A 125 -2.90 5.46 -12.49
C VAL A 125 -1.74 5.39 -13.47
N ARG A 126 -0.52 5.70 -12.99
CA ARG A 126 0.68 5.71 -13.85
C ARG A 126 1.80 4.90 -13.23
N HIS A 127 2.09 3.80 -13.86
CA HIS A 127 3.25 2.97 -13.53
C HIS A 127 4.50 3.47 -14.27
N THR A 128 5.58 3.66 -13.54
CA THR A 128 6.90 4.03 -14.07
C THR A 128 7.88 2.93 -13.73
N PRO A 129 8.42 2.21 -14.72
CA PRO A 129 9.50 1.26 -14.50
C PRO A 129 10.74 1.95 -13.92
N GLY A 130 11.52 1.25 -13.12
CA GLY A 130 12.70 1.84 -12.50
C GLY A 130 13.64 0.80 -11.90
N SER A 131 14.62 1.30 -11.16
CA SER A 131 15.59 0.52 -10.40
C SER A 131 15.00 0.04 -9.07
N PHE A 132 15.78 -0.73 -8.32
CA PHE A 132 15.39 -1.25 -7.00
C PHE A 132 16.45 -0.88 -5.96
N HIS A 133 16.47 0.41 -5.58
CA HIS A 133 17.30 0.90 -4.47
C HIS A 133 16.55 0.77 -3.15
N ALA A 134 17.26 0.83 -2.02
CA ALA A 134 16.66 0.77 -0.71
C ALA A 134 15.65 1.92 -0.52
N ALA A 135 14.38 1.60 -0.26
CA ALA A 135 13.25 2.54 -0.25
C ALA A 135 13.35 3.65 0.82
N PHE A 136 14.22 3.47 1.83
CA PHE A 136 14.48 4.47 2.88
C PHE A 136 15.47 5.57 2.47
N ARG A 137 16.09 5.50 1.27
CA ARG A 137 16.99 6.53 0.76
C ARG A 137 16.21 7.60 0.00
N ASP A 138 16.63 8.86 0.10
CA ASP A 138 15.94 10.01 -0.51
C ASP A 138 15.78 9.89 -2.03
N HIS A 139 16.79 9.35 -2.72
CA HIS A 139 16.76 9.15 -4.17
C HIS A 139 15.92 7.96 -4.65
N ALA A 140 15.36 7.13 -3.74
CA ALA A 140 14.55 5.99 -4.13
C ALA A 140 13.25 6.41 -4.86
N SER A 141 12.69 7.56 -4.52
CA SER A 141 11.49 8.10 -5.17
C SER A 141 11.68 8.42 -6.66
N GLU A 142 12.90 8.76 -7.05
CA GLU A 142 13.20 9.24 -8.41
C GLU A 142 13.60 8.10 -9.35
N HIS A 143 14.24 7.05 -8.81
CA HIS A 143 14.88 6.01 -9.62
C HIS A 143 14.20 4.65 -9.53
N ASN A 144 13.44 4.38 -8.46
CA ASN A 144 12.79 3.09 -8.27
C ASN A 144 11.51 2.94 -9.09
N GLU A 145 11.16 1.68 -9.37
CA GLU A 145 9.83 1.33 -9.88
C GLU A 145 8.77 1.93 -8.96
N ARG A 146 7.85 2.69 -9.54
CA ARG A 146 6.80 3.40 -8.81
C ARG A 146 5.47 3.39 -9.54
N ASN A 147 4.41 3.55 -8.79
CA ASN A 147 3.06 3.66 -9.31
C ASN A 147 2.37 4.86 -8.65
N LEU A 148 2.11 5.89 -9.44
CA LEU A 148 1.37 7.09 -9.03
C LEU A 148 -0.12 6.85 -9.21
N ILE A 149 -0.89 7.08 -8.17
CA ILE A 149 -2.35 7.01 -8.15
C ILE A 149 -2.85 8.39 -7.75
N VAL A 150 -3.60 9.04 -8.63
CA VAL A 150 -4.28 10.31 -8.35
C VAL A 150 -5.76 10.04 -8.19
N LEU A 151 -6.36 10.57 -7.14
CA LEU A 151 -7.78 10.41 -6.85
C LEU A 151 -8.41 11.76 -6.47
N SER A 152 -9.66 11.97 -6.85
CA SER A 152 -10.46 13.13 -6.48
C SER A 152 -11.48 12.73 -5.44
N ASP A 153 -11.52 13.45 -4.31
CA ASP A 153 -12.56 13.27 -3.30
C ASP A 153 -13.92 13.82 -3.78
N ALA A 154 -14.97 13.63 -3.00
CA ALA A 154 -16.32 14.11 -3.35
C ALA A 154 -16.43 15.64 -3.44
N SER A 155 -15.48 16.37 -2.85
CA SER A 155 -15.39 17.84 -2.96
C SER A 155 -14.54 18.31 -4.15
N GLY A 156 -14.01 17.39 -4.96
CA GLY A 156 -13.16 17.68 -6.10
C GLY A 156 -11.68 17.93 -5.76
N ARG A 157 -11.26 17.74 -4.52
CA ARG A 157 -9.84 17.88 -4.12
C ARG A 157 -9.04 16.69 -4.62
N GLN A 158 -7.87 16.99 -5.17
CA GLN A 158 -6.97 15.95 -5.66
C GLN A 158 -6.01 15.51 -4.58
N HIS A 159 -6.00 14.21 -4.30
CA HIS A 159 -5.03 13.53 -3.47
C HIS A 159 -4.19 12.62 -4.36
N ALA A 160 -2.95 12.34 -3.95
CA ALA A 160 -2.18 11.33 -4.65
C ALA A 160 -1.47 10.39 -3.68
N MET A 161 -1.20 9.19 -4.17
CA MET A 161 -0.43 8.18 -3.48
C MET A 161 0.58 7.57 -4.45
N VAL A 162 1.85 7.53 -4.04
CA VAL A 162 2.92 6.89 -4.82
C VAL A 162 3.37 5.63 -4.11
N GLN A 163 3.15 4.49 -4.73
CA GLN A 163 3.70 3.22 -4.32
C GLN A 163 5.13 3.12 -4.88
N ILE A 164 6.13 2.88 -4.03
CA ILE A 164 7.54 2.84 -4.41
C ILE A 164 8.12 1.50 -3.99
N ALA A 165 8.62 0.74 -4.97
CA ALA A 165 9.29 -0.53 -4.74
C ALA A 165 10.65 -0.29 -4.06
N GLY A 166 11.03 -1.16 -3.13
CA GLY A 166 12.34 -1.15 -2.50
C GLY A 166 13.30 -2.20 -3.08
N TYR A 167 14.45 -2.37 -2.46
CA TYR A 167 15.52 -3.26 -2.92
C TYR A 167 15.09 -4.73 -3.06
N LEU A 168 14.30 -5.23 -2.11
CA LEU A 168 13.75 -6.59 -2.14
C LEU A 168 12.43 -6.66 -2.90
N ALA A 169 11.71 -5.56 -3.01
CA ALA A 169 10.46 -5.46 -3.71
C ALA A 169 10.72 -5.40 -5.21
N ARG A 170 10.20 -6.35 -5.93
CA ARG A 170 10.29 -6.35 -7.40
C ARG A 170 8.93 -6.32 -8.07
N ARG A 171 7.87 -6.00 -7.32
CA ARG A 171 6.53 -5.97 -7.89
C ARG A 171 5.58 -5.09 -7.08
N ILE A 172 5.01 -4.12 -7.78
CA ILE A 172 3.84 -3.36 -7.33
C ILE A 172 2.62 -4.00 -7.99
N VAL A 173 1.63 -4.36 -7.19
CA VAL A 173 0.33 -4.82 -7.68
C VAL A 173 -0.67 -3.72 -7.41
N CYS A 174 -1.13 -3.08 -8.47
CA CYS A 174 -2.23 -2.13 -8.44
C CYS A 174 -3.35 -2.64 -9.34
N ARG A 175 -4.59 -2.61 -8.86
CA ARG A 175 -5.76 -3.12 -9.61
C ARG A 175 -6.75 -2.01 -9.96
N LEU A 176 -6.33 -0.76 -9.74
CA LEU A 176 -7.08 0.43 -10.07
C LEU A 176 -6.95 0.78 -11.55
N HIS A 177 -8.03 1.33 -12.08
CA HIS A 177 -8.07 1.95 -13.41
C HIS A 177 -8.66 3.35 -13.27
N PRO A 178 -8.36 4.27 -14.20
CA PRO A 178 -9.05 5.55 -14.28
C PRO A 178 -10.57 5.35 -14.28
N HIS A 179 -11.27 6.24 -13.58
CA HIS A 179 -12.72 6.24 -13.36
C HIS A 179 -13.26 5.14 -12.42
N ASP A 180 -12.41 4.31 -11.81
CA ASP A 180 -12.86 3.48 -10.71
C ASP A 180 -13.23 4.36 -9.51
N THR A 181 -14.23 3.96 -8.73
CA THR A 181 -14.58 4.59 -7.45
C THR A 181 -14.14 3.73 -6.30
N VAL A 182 -13.53 4.34 -5.28
CA VAL A 182 -13.05 3.67 -4.07
C VAL A 182 -13.64 4.31 -2.83
N ARG A 183 -13.83 3.50 -1.78
CA ARG A 183 -14.15 4.01 -0.43
C ARG A 183 -12.86 4.26 0.34
N CYS A 184 -12.92 5.21 1.28
CA CYS A 184 -11.84 5.42 2.24
C CYS A 184 -11.50 4.10 2.95
N GLY A 185 -10.19 3.76 3.04
CA GLY A 185 -9.72 2.50 3.63
C GLY A 185 -9.90 1.26 2.75
N GLU A 186 -10.46 1.36 1.55
CA GLU A 186 -10.62 0.24 0.62
C GLU A 186 -9.27 -0.25 0.10
N ARG A 187 -9.11 -1.57 -0.04
CA ARG A 187 -7.91 -2.20 -0.59
C ARG A 187 -7.70 -1.81 -2.05
N ILE A 188 -6.51 -1.33 -2.40
CA ILE A 188 -6.20 -0.84 -3.76
C ILE A 188 -5.07 -1.59 -4.43
N GLY A 189 -4.27 -2.31 -3.66
CA GLY A 189 -3.13 -3.06 -4.18
C GLY A 189 -2.20 -3.50 -3.08
N LEU A 190 -1.00 -3.92 -3.45
CA LEU A 190 0.06 -4.28 -2.52
C LEU A 190 1.44 -4.06 -3.14
N ILE A 191 2.47 -3.91 -2.30
CA ILE A 191 3.87 -3.84 -2.72
C ILE A 191 4.60 -4.99 -2.04
N MET A 192 5.38 -5.77 -2.79
CA MET A 192 6.10 -6.93 -2.22
C MET A 192 7.45 -6.50 -1.65
N PHE A 193 7.75 -6.89 -0.41
CA PHE A 193 9.06 -6.84 0.29
C PHE A 193 9.76 -5.49 0.39
N GLY A 194 9.60 -4.79 1.52
CA GLY A 194 10.32 -3.57 1.88
C GLY A 194 10.09 -2.44 0.89
N SER A 195 9.23 -1.52 1.22
CA SER A 195 8.69 -0.53 0.30
C SER A 195 8.41 0.78 1.00
N ARG A 196 8.04 1.79 0.24
CA ARG A 196 7.58 3.07 0.75
C ARG A 196 6.31 3.51 0.03
N VAL A 197 5.44 4.17 0.75
CA VAL A 197 4.28 4.85 0.17
C VAL A 197 4.36 6.31 0.54
N ASP A 198 4.33 7.17 -0.47
CA ASP A 198 4.25 8.61 -0.30
C ASP A 198 2.80 9.05 -0.52
N HIS A 199 2.24 9.75 0.47
CA HIS A 199 0.92 10.35 0.40
C HIS A 199 1.10 11.83 0.11
N PHE A 200 0.39 12.34 -0.89
CA PHE A 200 0.33 13.77 -1.23
C PHE A 200 -1.05 14.27 -0.83
N ILE A 201 -1.06 15.13 0.16
CA ILE A 201 -2.25 15.67 0.82
C ILE A 201 -2.37 17.14 0.39
N PRO A 202 -3.55 17.61 -0.06
CA PRO A 202 -3.74 18.99 -0.47
C PRO A 202 -3.37 20.00 0.62
N PRO A 203 -2.99 21.25 0.23
CA PRO A 203 -2.50 22.25 1.18
C PRO A 203 -3.57 22.77 2.17
N ASP A 204 -4.85 22.56 1.87
CA ASP A 204 -5.96 22.89 2.77
C ASP A 204 -6.16 21.88 3.91
N TYR A 205 -5.28 20.87 3.99
CA TYR A 205 -5.19 19.95 5.13
C TYR A 205 -3.96 20.27 5.99
N ARG A 206 -4.04 19.95 7.27
CA ARG A 206 -2.87 19.88 8.15
C ARG A 206 -2.43 18.43 8.31
N VAL A 207 -1.15 18.18 8.31
CA VAL A 207 -0.56 16.88 8.67
C VAL A 207 -0.61 16.73 10.19
N VAL A 208 -1.10 15.58 10.68
CA VAL A 208 -1.28 15.31 12.13
C VAL A 208 -0.34 14.24 12.67
N VAL A 209 0.54 13.71 11.84
CA VAL A 209 1.55 12.72 12.22
C VAL A 209 2.96 13.30 12.19
N LYS A 210 3.90 12.65 12.89
CA LYS A 210 5.30 13.06 13.00
C LYS A 210 6.23 11.95 12.49
N ILE A 211 7.43 12.34 12.05
CA ILE A 211 8.50 11.40 11.70
C ILE A 211 8.78 10.46 12.88
N GLY A 212 8.89 9.17 12.60
CA GLY A 212 9.07 8.10 13.58
C GLY A 212 7.77 7.50 14.12
N GLU A 213 6.61 8.10 13.84
CA GLU A 213 5.31 7.59 14.28
C GLU A 213 4.91 6.35 13.48
N ARG A 214 4.29 5.37 14.15
CA ARG A 214 3.76 4.16 13.51
C ARG A 214 2.32 4.38 13.07
N VAL A 215 2.05 4.04 11.82
CA VAL A 215 0.74 4.17 11.20
C VAL A 215 0.25 2.84 10.62
N ARG A 216 -1.08 2.71 10.50
CA ARG A 216 -1.76 1.55 9.93
C ARG A 216 -2.67 1.97 8.78
N ALA A 217 -2.56 1.26 7.66
CA ALA A 217 -3.36 1.49 6.47
C ALA A 217 -4.86 1.40 6.77
N GLY A 218 -5.61 2.42 6.38
CA GLY A 218 -7.06 2.48 6.55
C GLY A 218 -7.54 2.74 7.99
N GLU A 219 -6.62 2.95 8.95
CA GLU A 219 -6.97 3.22 10.36
C GLU A 219 -6.36 4.52 10.88
N SER A 220 -5.04 4.74 10.66
CA SER A 220 -4.37 5.92 11.20
C SER A 220 -4.69 7.18 10.39
N ILE A 221 -5.10 8.26 11.06
CA ILE A 221 -5.31 9.57 10.45
C ILE A 221 -3.94 10.21 10.25
N ILE A 222 -3.65 10.69 9.03
CA ILE A 222 -2.40 11.39 8.69
C ILE A 222 -2.62 12.85 8.29
N GLY A 223 -3.87 13.22 7.95
CA GLY A 223 -4.24 14.58 7.59
C GLY A 223 -5.66 14.93 8.00
N GLU A 224 -5.88 16.19 8.36
CA GLU A 224 -7.19 16.74 8.72
C GLU A 224 -7.43 18.04 7.96
N LEU A 225 -8.62 18.18 7.34
CA LEU A 225 -9.03 19.38 6.63
C LEU A 225 -9.09 20.57 7.60
N LEU A 226 -8.44 21.67 7.24
CA LEU A 226 -8.52 22.94 7.97
C LEU A 226 -9.95 23.46 7.97
N GLN A 227 -10.30 24.23 9.01
CA GLN A 227 -11.64 24.85 9.12
C GLN A 227 -11.78 26.06 8.24
#